data_872e06331e0994882c044d4ff216e34b
#
_entry.id   872e06331e0994882c044d4ff216e34b
#
_cell.length_a   1.000
_cell.length_b   1.000
_cell.length_c   1.000
_cell.angle_alpha   90.00
_cell.angle_beta   90.00
_cell.angle_gamma   90.00
#
_symmetry.space_group_name_H-M   'P 1'
#
loop_
_entity.id
_entity.type
_entity.pdbx_description
1 polymer ?
#
loop_
_entity_poly.entity_id
_entity_poly.type
_entity_poly.pdbx_seq_one_letter_code
_entity_poly.pdbx_strand_id
1 'polypeptide(L)'
;ATFGADRRGRGDQASRDFAVFLHKVAVPLFRQIAGVLKADGYAFTVFTPADSVRLMSDRTAEDYIELTLDTAENPPRVMGQISRTRGRRVIDAERPVGAPESLTEEQLLDFLLKELEAFVER
;
A
#
# COMPACT_ATOMS: atom_id res chain seq x y z
N ALA A 1 32.95 3.63 10.66
CA ALA A 1 31.92 2.71 10.76
C ALA A 1 31.10 2.52 9.50
N THR A 2 31.53 1.56 8.73
CA THR A 2 30.96 1.21 7.46
C THR A 2 29.52 0.67 7.55
N PHE A 3 29.18 0.01 8.64
CA PHE A 3 27.85 -0.57 8.82
C PHE A 3 26.72 0.47 8.81
N GLY A 4 26.91 1.58 9.51
CA GLY A 4 25.89 2.62 9.57
C GLY A 4 25.70 3.33 8.24
N ALA A 5 26.78 3.55 7.52
CA ALA A 5 26.74 4.20 6.20
C ALA A 5 26.06 3.33 5.16
N ASP A 6 26.37 2.03 5.12
CA ASP A 6 25.73 1.08 4.19
C ASP A 6 24.25 0.95 4.45
N ARG A 7 23.85 0.91 5.70
CA ARG A 7 22.45 0.80 6.10
C ARG A 7 21.67 2.04 5.68
N ARG A 8 22.24 3.23 5.88
CA ARG A 8 21.64 4.49 5.44
C ARG A 8 21.54 4.55 3.93
N GLY A 9 22.58 4.14 3.23
CA GLY A 9 22.60 4.14 1.77
C GLY A 9 21.51 3.25 1.20
N ARG A 10 21.28 2.08 1.77
CA ARG A 10 20.22 1.17 1.34
C ARG A 10 18.84 1.75 1.62
N GLY A 11 18.64 2.35 2.79
CA GLY A 11 17.38 3.01 3.14
C GLY A 11 17.07 4.17 2.23
N ASP A 12 18.08 5.00 1.92
CA ASP A 12 17.93 6.14 1.02
C ASP A 12 17.61 5.68 -0.40
N GLN A 13 18.28 4.64 -0.88
CA GLN A 13 18.02 4.10 -2.21
C GLN A 13 16.62 3.48 -2.27
N ALA A 14 16.23 2.72 -1.25
CA ALA A 14 14.90 2.14 -1.15
C ALA A 14 13.82 3.22 -1.15
N SER A 15 14.04 4.32 -0.44
CA SER A 15 13.10 5.45 -0.41
C SER A 15 12.95 6.09 -1.78
N ARG A 16 14.04 6.24 -2.52
CA ARG A 16 14.00 6.77 -3.89
C ARG A 16 13.28 5.82 -4.83
N ASP A 17 13.59 4.54 -4.76
CA ASP A 17 12.95 3.52 -5.60
C ASP A 17 11.45 3.47 -5.32
N PHE A 18 11.08 3.51 -4.05
CA PHE A 18 9.68 3.49 -3.66
C PHE A 18 8.94 4.74 -4.11
N ALA A 19 9.57 5.92 -4.00
CA ALA A 19 8.97 7.18 -4.45
C ALA A 19 8.66 7.13 -5.95
N VAL A 20 9.57 6.59 -6.75
CA VAL A 20 9.34 6.41 -8.19
C VAL A 20 8.17 5.46 -8.43
N PHE A 21 8.17 4.33 -7.75
CA PHE A 21 7.08 3.35 -7.87
C PHE A 21 5.73 3.95 -7.46
N LEU A 22 5.69 4.71 -6.37
CA LEU A 22 4.46 5.37 -5.91
C LEU A 22 3.88 6.26 -7.00
N HIS A 23 4.71 7.15 -7.55
CA HIS A 23 4.22 8.13 -8.52
C HIS A 23 3.87 7.51 -9.86
N LYS A 24 4.66 6.57 -10.34
CA LYS A 24 4.49 6.01 -11.68
C LYS A 24 3.50 4.86 -11.73
N VAL A 25 3.37 4.09 -10.67
CA VAL A 25 2.59 2.85 -10.67
C VAL A 25 1.50 2.84 -9.62
N ALA A 26 1.87 3.02 -8.35
CA ALA A 26 0.94 2.79 -7.25
C ALA A 26 -0.23 3.79 -7.23
N VAL A 27 0.06 5.08 -7.30
CA VAL A 27 -1.00 6.10 -7.26
C VAL A 27 -1.95 5.96 -8.44
N PRO A 28 -1.47 5.85 -9.71
CA PRO A 28 -2.39 5.62 -10.82
C PRO A 28 -3.22 4.35 -10.67
N LEU A 29 -2.61 3.26 -10.20
CA LEU A 29 -3.32 2.01 -10.02
C LEU A 29 -4.39 2.10 -8.93
N PHE A 30 -4.07 2.73 -7.80
CA PHE A 30 -5.04 2.95 -6.74
C PHE A 30 -6.22 3.77 -7.22
N ARG A 31 -5.97 4.78 -8.06
CA ARG A 31 -7.05 5.60 -8.64
C ARG A 31 -7.94 4.79 -9.58
N GLN A 32 -7.34 3.92 -10.39
CA GLN A 32 -8.10 3.03 -11.25
C GLN A 32 -9.00 2.10 -10.44
N ILE A 33 -8.43 1.51 -9.39
CA ILE A 33 -9.17 0.61 -8.51
C ILE A 33 -10.33 1.35 -7.82
N ALA A 34 -10.08 2.56 -7.33
CA ALA A 34 -11.14 3.38 -6.73
C ALA A 34 -12.28 3.65 -7.70
N GLY A 35 -11.94 3.90 -8.98
CA GLY A 35 -12.94 4.10 -10.02
C GLY A 35 -13.78 2.87 -10.28
N VAL A 36 -13.15 1.70 -10.34
CA VAL A 36 -13.84 0.42 -10.52
C VAL A 36 -14.78 0.14 -9.34
N LEU A 37 -14.29 0.34 -8.12
CA LEU A 37 -15.08 0.13 -6.90
C LEU A 37 -16.29 1.05 -6.88
N LYS A 38 -16.10 2.31 -7.24
CA LYS A 38 -17.19 3.29 -7.29
C LYS A 38 -18.27 2.86 -8.29
N ALA A 39 -17.86 2.37 -9.45
CA ALA A 39 -18.80 1.88 -10.47
C ALA A 39 -19.63 0.69 -9.95
N ASP A 40 -19.06 -0.09 -9.05
CA ASP A 40 -19.74 -1.24 -8.42
C ASP A 40 -20.48 -0.87 -7.13
N GLY A 41 -20.54 0.40 -6.79
CA GLY A 41 -21.27 0.87 -5.61
C GLY A 41 -20.45 0.97 -4.33
N TYR A 42 -19.12 0.81 -4.41
CA TYR A 42 -18.23 0.92 -3.27
C TYR A 42 -17.44 2.21 -3.36
N ALA A 43 -17.82 3.21 -2.57
CA ALA A 43 -17.17 4.52 -2.60
C ALA A 43 -15.87 4.48 -1.78
N PHE A 44 -14.75 4.60 -2.48
CA PHE A 44 -13.41 4.71 -1.89
C PHE A 44 -12.71 5.93 -2.46
N THR A 45 -11.87 6.55 -1.66
CA THR A 45 -11.07 7.71 -2.06
C THR A 45 -9.60 7.40 -1.88
N VAL A 46 -8.78 7.91 -2.80
CA VAL A 46 -7.32 7.75 -2.75
C VAL A 46 -6.70 8.96 -2.06
N PHE A 47 -5.90 8.71 -1.04
CA PHE A 47 -5.13 9.72 -0.34
C PHE A 47 -3.65 9.45 -0.54
N THR A 48 -2.87 10.51 -0.63
CA THR A 48 -1.42 10.42 -0.82
C THR A 48 -0.71 11.14 0.32
N PRO A 49 -0.70 10.53 1.53
CA PRO A 49 0.13 11.09 2.61
C PRO A 49 1.60 11.09 2.17
N ALA A 50 2.47 11.80 2.87
CA ALA A 50 3.83 12.11 2.41
C ALA A 50 4.51 10.83 1.94
N ASP A 51 4.79 9.86 2.02
CA ASP A 51 5.57 8.75 1.45
C ASP A 51 4.72 7.47 1.32
N SER A 52 3.42 7.66 1.06
CA SER A 52 2.54 6.48 0.97
C SER A 52 1.34 6.77 0.06
N VAL A 53 0.54 5.75 -0.19
CA VAL A 53 -0.74 5.88 -0.87
C VAL A 53 -1.77 5.04 -0.12
N ARG A 54 -2.94 5.62 0.11
CA ARG A 54 -4.01 4.98 0.88
C ARG A 54 -5.31 4.97 0.08
N LEU A 55 -5.94 3.81 0.02
CA LEU A 55 -7.29 3.64 -0.50
C LEU A 55 -8.22 3.47 0.69
N MET A 56 -9.11 4.43 0.92
CA MET A 56 -9.92 4.47 2.13
C MET A 56 -11.41 4.56 1.78
N SER A 57 -12.23 3.81 2.49
CA SER A 57 -13.68 3.85 2.31
C SER A 57 -14.25 5.19 2.74
N ASP A 58 -15.19 5.71 1.95
CA ASP A 58 -15.90 6.95 2.31
C ASP A 58 -16.87 6.73 3.47
N ARG A 59 -17.22 5.50 3.78
CA ARG A 59 -18.12 5.17 4.88
C ARG A 59 -17.43 5.21 6.23
N THR A 60 -16.17 4.76 6.30
CA THR A 60 -15.42 4.74 7.54
C THR A 60 -13.93 4.81 7.25
N ALA A 61 -13.23 5.65 8.02
CA ALA A 61 -11.78 5.77 7.93
C ALA A 61 -11.06 4.51 8.43
N GLU A 62 -11.77 3.59 9.05
CA GLU A 62 -11.21 2.34 9.56
C GLU A 62 -11.12 1.25 8.49
N ASP A 63 -11.69 1.48 7.30
CA ASP A 63 -11.60 0.57 6.17
C ASP A 63 -10.65 1.16 5.13
N TYR A 64 -9.41 0.66 5.10
CA TYR A 64 -8.40 1.16 4.17
C TYR A 64 -7.34 0.13 3.84
N ILE A 65 -6.66 0.37 2.72
CA ILE A 65 -5.44 -0.33 2.34
C ILE A 65 -4.40 0.75 2.07
N GLU A 66 -3.25 0.67 2.73
CA GLU A 66 -2.18 1.63 2.55
C GLU A 66 -0.89 0.94 2.16
N LEU A 67 -0.19 1.51 1.19
CA LEU A 67 1.11 1.03 0.75
C LEU A 67 2.19 1.92 1.32
N THR A 68 3.12 1.34 2.07
CA THR A 68 4.20 2.06 2.73
C THR A 68 5.53 1.35 2.51
N LEU A 69 6.62 2.03 2.81
CA LEU A 69 7.95 1.43 2.81
C LEU A 69 8.41 1.21 4.24
N ASP A 70 8.78 -0.01 4.56
CA ASP A 70 9.37 -0.35 5.85
C ASP A 70 10.90 -0.38 5.72
N THR A 71 11.56 0.59 6.30
CA THR A 71 13.02 0.69 6.30
C THR A 71 13.66 0.13 7.58
N ALA A 72 12.85 -0.27 8.55
CA ALA A 72 13.34 -0.89 9.77
C ALA A 72 13.88 -2.30 9.50
N GLU A 73 13.32 -2.97 8.50
CA GLU A 73 13.80 -4.28 8.07
C GLU A 73 15.02 -4.15 7.17
N ASN A 74 15.85 -5.17 7.14
CA ASN A 74 17.01 -5.24 6.26
C ASN A 74 16.95 -6.56 5.47
N PRO A 75 16.69 -6.51 4.15
CA PRO A 75 16.51 -5.31 3.32
C PRO A 75 15.16 -4.62 3.52
N PRO A 76 15.05 -3.33 3.16
CA PRO A 76 13.76 -2.62 3.20
C PRO A 76 12.73 -3.27 2.31
N ARG A 77 11.47 -3.23 2.72
CA ARG A 77 10.36 -3.86 1.99
C ARG A 77 9.17 -2.93 1.87
N VAL A 78 8.44 -3.08 0.75
CA VAL A 78 7.16 -2.42 0.58
C VAL A 78 6.12 -3.24 1.33
N MET A 79 5.38 -2.58 2.21
CA MET A 79 4.38 -3.22 3.06
C MET A 79 2.99 -2.71 2.73
N GLY A 80 2.03 -3.61 2.74
CA GLY A 80 0.62 -3.25 2.68
C GLY A 80 0.03 -3.30 4.07
N GLN A 81 -0.55 -2.20 4.50
CA GLN A 81 -1.29 -2.13 5.75
C GLN A 81 -2.78 -2.17 5.45
N ILE A 82 -3.48 -3.11 6.02
CA ILE A 82 -4.89 -3.31 5.78
C ILE A 82 -5.64 -3.13 7.10
N SER A 83 -6.66 -2.29 7.08
CA SER A 83 -7.57 -2.13 8.19
C SER A 83 -8.98 -2.32 7.69
N ARG A 84 -9.79 -3.09 8.39
CA ARG A 84 -11.19 -3.28 8.00
C ARG A 84 -12.07 -3.48 9.22
N THR A 85 -13.27 -3.00 9.11
CA THR A 85 -14.29 -3.17 10.14
C THR A 85 -15.07 -4.45 9.90
N ARG A 86 -15.20 -5.27 10.93
CA ARG A 86 -16.03 -6.48 10.88
C ARG A 86 -16.92 -6.51 12.10
N GLY A 87 -18.17 -6.12 11.92
CA GLY A 87 -19.08 -5.92 13.04
C GLY A 87 -18.61 -4.75 13.89
N ARG A 88 -18.30 -4.99 15.15
CA ARG A 88 -17.81 -3.98 16.09
C ARG A 88 -16.29 -3.98 16.22
N ARG A 89 -15.61 -4.82 15.44
CA ARG A 89 -14.16 -4.96 15.53
C ARG A 89 -13.48 -4.28 14.34
N VAL A 90 -12.30 -3.74 14.60
CA VAL A 90 -11.39 -3.32 13.56
C VAL A 90 -10.28 -4.37 13.48
N ILE A 91 -10.10 -4.93 12.32
CA ILE A 91 -9.07 -5.94 12.07
C ILE A 91 -7.95 -5.31 11.26
N ASP A 92 -6.74 -5.32 11.83
CA ASP A 92 -5.56 -4.78 11.19
C ASP A 92 -4.64 -5.93 10.75
N ALA A 93 -4.04 -5.77 9.59
CA ALA A 93 -3.05 -6.72 9.09
C ALA A 93 -1.95 -5.97 8.35
N GLU A 94 -0.74 -6.53 8.39
CA GLU A 94 0.38 -6.07 7.59
C GLU A 94 0.86 -7.23 6.74
N ARG A 95 1.10 -6.96 5.45
CA ARG A 95 1.58 -7.97 4.52
C ARG A 95 2.73 -7.43 3.69
N PRO A 96 3.82 -8.17 3.51
CA PRO A 96 4.86 -7.75 2.59
C PRO A 96 4.35 -7.83 1.15
N VAL A 97 4.63 -6.81 0.36
CA VAL A 97 4.24 -6.76 -1.05
C VAL A 97 5.42 -7.09 -1.95
N GLY A 98 6.59 -6.56 -1.63
CA GLY A 98 7.79 -6.84 -2.39
C GLY A 98 8.92 -5.86 -2.09
N ALA A 99 9.99 -5.98 -2.86
CA ALA A 99 11.14 -5.09 -2.74
C ALA A 99 10.88 -3.81 -3.54
N PRO A 100 11.28 -2.63 -3.03
CA PRO A 100 10.99 -1.38 -3.72
C PRO A 100 11.66 -1.28 -5.10
N GLU A 101 12.80 -1.92 -5.30
CA GLU A 101 13.54 -1.87 -6.55
C GLU A 101 13.01 -2.81 -7.63
N SER A 102 12.22 -3.82 -7.26
CA SER A 102 11.77 -4.84 -8.20
C SER A 102 10.26 -5.05 -8.25
N LEU A 103 9.52 -4.31 -7.42
CA LEU A 103 8.06 -4.46 -7.37
C LEU A 103 7.43 -4.01 -8.70
N THR A 104 6.51 -4.82 -9.23
CA THR A 104 5.83 -4.54 -10.50
C THR A 104 4.38 -4.15 -10.27
N GLU A 105 3.79 -3.52 -11.28
CA GLU A 105 2.36 -3.19 -11.29
C GLU A 105 1.52 -4.45 -11.11
N GLU A 106 1.90 -5.53 -11.78
CA GLU A 106 1.19 -6.80 -11.73
C GLU A 106 1.16 -7.37 -10.31
N GLN A 107 2.29 -7.33 -9.63
CA GLN A 107 2.38 -7.79 -8.23
C GLN A 107 1.53 -6.94 -7.30
N LEU A 108 1.54 -5.63 -7.50
CA LEU A 108 0.72 -4.73 -6.70
C LEU A 108 -0.76 -4.96 -6.98
N LEU A 109 -1.14 -5.14 -8.24
CA LEU A 109 -2.52 -5.41 -8.62
C LEU A 109 -3.01 -6.72 -7.97
N ASP A 110 -2.22 -7.78 -8.03
CA ASP A 110 -2.56 -9.05 -7.41
C ASP A 110 -2.79 -8.89 -5.90
N PHE A 111 -1.91 -8.15 -5.24
CA PHE A 111 -2.06 -7.85 -3.82
C PHE A 111 -3.37 -7.12 -3.54
N LEU A 112 -3.65 -6.04 -4.30
CA LEU A 112 -4.86 -5.25 -4.11
C LEU A 112 -6.12 -6.05 -4.34
N LEU A 113 -6.19 -6.82 -5.41
CA LEU A 113 -7.37 -7.61 -5.74
C LEU A 113 -7.65 -8.65 -4.65
N LYS A 114 -6.60 -9.28 -4.14
CA LYS A 114 -6.73 -10.27 -3.09
C LYS A 114 -7.24 -9.64 -1.78
N GLU A 115 -6.68 -8.50 -1.39
CA GLU A 115 -7.08 -7.85 -0.15
C GLU A 115 -8.47 -7.22 -0.27
N LEU A 116 -8.84 -6.72 -1.45
CA LEU A 116 -10.15 -6.11 -1.67
C LEU A 116 -11.29 -7.11 -1.60
N GLU A 117 -11.04 -8.39 -1.83
CA GLU A 117 -12.08 -9.42 -1.67
C GLU A 117 -12.76 -9.32 -0.30
N ALA A 118 -11.98 -9.07 0.74
CA ALA A 118 -12.50 -8.97 2.09
C ALA A 118 -13.41 -7.75 2.31
N PHE A 119 -13.24 -6.69 1.52
CA PHE A 119 -14.05 -5.49 1.63
C PHE A 119 -15.36 -5.58 0.85
N VAL A 120 -15.39 -6.37 -0.22
CA VAL A 120 -16.56 -6.47 -1.10
C VAL A 120 -17.38 -7.74 -0.85
N GLU A 121 -16.82 -8.73 -0.18
CA GLU A 121 -17.55 -9.94 0.21
C GLU A 121 -18.49 -9.67 1.36
N ARG A 122 -19.62 -10.31 1.31
CA ARG A 122 -20.64 -10.21 2.36
C ARG A 122 -21.13 -11.57 2.79
#